data_f1d2629452104e1307023c6f1e1648c4
#
_entry.id   f1d2629452104e1307023c6f1e1648c4
#
_cell.length_a   1.000
_cell.length_b   1.000
_cell.length_c   1.000
_cell.angle_alpha   90.00
_cell.angle_beta   90.00
_cell.angle_gamma   90.00
#
_symmetry.space_group_name_H-M   'P 1'
#
loop_
_entity.id
_entity.type
_entity.pdbx_description
1 polymer ?
#
loop_
_entity_poly.entity_id
_entity_poly.type
_entity_poly.pdbx_seq_one_letter_code
_entity_poly.pdbx_strand_id
1 'polypeptide(L)'
;NYSCNTLRSGLMDGTINFATDTFYLALYTNAATLDQTTTAYTATGEASGGDYSPTGTQVTATVSTATTTNGSITYVNFSSPSWTGEITARGALIYKPGDNGAVCVLDFGADKTSTNTFTVQMPSNTSTSALLRLI
;
A
#
# COMPACT_ATOMS: atom_id res chain seq x y z
N ASN A 1 -7.37 -4.09 6.74
CA ASN A 1 -6.72 -3.87 5.44
C ASN A 1 -7.59 -4.43 4.32
N TYR A 2 -7.54 -3.76 3.17
CA TYR A 2 -8.36 -4.12 2.02
C TYR A 2 -7.50 -4.22 0.78
N SER A 3 -7.66 -5.31 0.01
CA SER A 3 -7.20 -5.30 -1.38
C SER A 3 -8.30 -4.65 -2.23
N CYS A 4 -7.92 -3.69 -3.07
CA CYS A 4 -8.88 -2.95 -3.86
C CYS A 4 -9.43 -3.78 -5.01
N ASN A 5 -10.67 -3.53 -5.41
CA ASN A 5 -11.27 -4.21 -6.55
C ASN A 5 -10.46 -3.98 -7.83
N THR A 6 -9.88 -2.77 -7.97
CA THR A 6 -9.01 -2.44 -9.10
C THR A 6 -7.75 -3.28 -9.15
N LEU A 7 -7.21 -3.71 -8.00
CA LEU A 7 -6.09 -4.66 -7.99
C LEU A 7 -6.52 -5.98 -8.62
N ARG A 8 -7.65 -6.52 -8.19
CA ARG A 8 -8.12 -7.82 -8.69
C ARG A 8 -8.36 -7.79 -10.19
N SER A 9 -9.10 -6.80 -10.68
CA SER A 9 -9.34 -6.66 -12.11
C SER A 9 -8.05 -6.34 -12.87
N GLY A 10 -7.17 -5.51 -12.30
CA GLY A 10 -5.91 -5.13 -12.93
C GLY A 10 -4.94 -6.29 -13.08
N LEU A 11 -4.92 -7.22 -12.13
CA LEU A 11 -4.12 -8.45 -12.26
C LEU A 11 -4.70 -9.37 -13.35
N MET A 12 -6.01 -9.43 -13.48
CA MET A 12 -6.67 -10.31 -14.44
C MET A 12 -6.56 -9.77 -15.87
N ASP A 13 -6.57 -8.46 -16.07
CA ASP A 13 -6.52 -7.85 -17.40
C ASP A 13 -5.14 -7.29 -17.78
N GLY A 14 -4.15 -7.39 -16.88
CA GLY A 14 -2.79 -6.97 -17.15
C GLY A 14 -2.52 -5.48 -16.95
N THR A 15 -3.46 -4.70 -16.43
CA THR A 15 -3.24 -3.27 -16.19
C THR A 15 -2.38 -2.98 -14.97
N ILE A 16 -2.28 -3.92 -14.03
CA ILE A 16 -1.37 -3.82 -12.89
C ILE A 16 -0.32 -4.94 -12.99
N ASN A 17 0.95 -4.54 -13.05
CA ASN A 17 2.07 -5.46 -13.18
C ASN A 17 3.10 -5.12 -12.10
N PHE A 18 3.22 -5.98 -11.08
CA PHE A 18 4.12 -5.73 -9.96
C PHE A 18 5.61 -5.80 -10.35
N ALA A 19 5.94 -6.39 -11.50
CA ALA A 19 7.33 -6.48 -11.96
C ALA A 19 7.79 -5.20 -12.68
N THR A 20 6.89 -4.46 -13.31
CA THR A 20 7.26 -3.36 -14.21
C THR A 20 6.64 -2.01 -13.83
N ASP A 21 5.52 -1.99 -13.12
CA ASP A 21 4.85 -0.75 -12.77
C ASP A 21 5.53 -0.07 -11.57
N THR A 22 5.36 1.25 -11.50
CA THR A 22 5.81 2.06 -10.36
C THR A 22 4.66 2.24 -9.40
N PHE A 23 4.92 2.04 -8.10
CA PHE A 23 3.91 2.16 -7.05
C PHE A 23 4.30 3.22 -6.04
N TYR A 24 3.30 3.85 -5.44
CA TYR A 24 3.44 4.86 -4.40
C TYR A 24 2.62 4.47 -3.19
N LEU A 25 3.03 4.97 -2.03
CA LEU A 25 2.26 4.89 -0.80
C LEU A 25 1.98 6.30 -0.32
N ALA A 26 0.69 6.63 -0.20
CA ALA A 26 0.22 7.89 0.35
C ALA A 26 -0.41 7.67 1.73
N LEU A 27 -0.23 8.63 2.64
CA LEU A 27 -0.78 8.59 3.98
C LEU A 27 -2.08 9.38 4.06
N TYR A 28 -3.02 8.90 4.86
CA TYR A 28 -4.33 9.52 5.01
C TYR A 28 -4.73 9.68 6.47
N THR A 29 -5.45 10.76 6.73
CA THR A 29 -6.05 11.02 8.05
C THR A 29 -7.37 10.27 8.19
N ASN A 30 -7.99 10.37 9.39
CA ASN A 30 -9.30 9.78 9.63
C ASN A 30 -10.44 10.45 8.84
N ALA A 31 -10.16 11.56 8.16
CA ALA A 31 -11.13 12.22 7.28
C ALA A 31 -11.27 11.53 5.93
N ALA A 32 -10.34 10.66 5.55
CA ALA A 32 -10.41 9.93 4.29
C ALA A 32 -11.37 8.74 4.41
N THR A 33 -12.03 8.43 3.29
CA THR A 33 -12.87 7.23 3.16
C THR A 33 -12.23 6.31 2.14
N LEU A 34 -11.48 5.32 2.62
CA LEU A 34 -10.77 4.35 1.78
C LEU A 34 -11.26 2.95 2.12
N ASP A 35 -11.57 2.18 1.09
CA ASP A 35 -12.00 0.78 1.25
C ASP A 35 -11.70 -0.02 -0.03
N GLN A 36 -12.28 -1.21 -0.15
CA GLN A 36 -12.08 -2.06 -1.32
C GLN A 36 -12.62 -1.46 -2.61
N THR A 37 -13.49 -0.45 -2.54
CA THR A 37 -14.03 0.23 -3.73
C THR A 37 -13.20 1.43 -4.17
N THR A 38 -12.15 1.78 -3.42
CA THR A 38 -11.23 2.85 -3.81
C THR A 38 -10.54 2.47 -5.13
N THR A 39 -10.59 3.38 -6.11
CA THR A 39 -10.08 3.09 -7.45
C THR A 39 -8.74 3.74 -7.76
N ALA A 40 -8.42 4.88 -7.13
CA ALA A 40 -7.23 5.66 -7.48
C ALA A 40 -6.82 6.55 -6.30
N TYR A 41 -5.62 7.12 -6.42
CA TYR A 41 -5.16 8.14 -5.49
C TYR A 41 -6.17 9.30 -5.43
N THR A 42 -6.38 9.81 -4.24
CA THR A 42 -7.16 11.03 -4.00
C THR A 42 -6.43 11.91 -2.98
N ALA A 43 -6.51 13.22 -3.17
CA ALA A 43 -5.97 14.18 -2.20
C ALA A 43 -6.92 14.41 -1.03
N THR A 44 -8.16 13.95 -1.10
CA THR A 44 -9.16 14.14 -0.04
C THR A 44 -8.76 13.36 1.21
N GLY A 45 -8.53 14.06 2.31
CA GLY A 45 -8.15 13.45 3.57
C GLY A 45 -6.69 13.01 3.66
N GLU A 46 -5.87 13.38 2.69
CA GLU A 46 -4.45 13.04 2.72
C GLU A 46 -3.75 13.72 3.90
N ALA A 47 -2.79 13.02 4.52
CA ALA A 47 -2.03 13.54 5.64
C ALA A 47 -1.06 14.65 5.19
N SER A 48 -0.58 15.44 6.15
CA SER A 48 0.42 16.47 5.93
C SER A 48 1.33 16.54 7.16
N GLY A 49 2.45 17.21 7.02
CA GLY A 49 3.40 17.42 8.11
C GLY A 49 4.77 16.87 7.79
N GLY A 50 5.77 17.25 8.59
CA GLY A 50 7.15 16.83 8.40
C GLY A 50 7.61 17.02 6.96
N ASP A 51 8.35 16.04 6.44
CA ASP A 51 8.78 16.05 5.04
C ASP A 51 7.85 15.28 4.11
N TYR A 52 6.62 14.96 4.56
CA TYR A 52 5.62 14.32 3.72
C TYR A 52 5.16 15.27 2.63
N SER A 53 5.21 14.82 1.38
CA SER A 53 4.71 15.56 0.22
C SER A 53 3.44 14.91 -0.33
N PRO A 54 2.51 15.68 -0.90
CA PRO A 54 1.34 15.11 -1.56
C PRO A 54 1.73 14.02 -2.55
N THR A 55 0.89 13.00 -2.69
CA THR A 55 1.08 11.76 -3.44
C THR A 55 1.93 10.71 -2.72
N GLY A 56 2.60 11.06 -1.63
CA GLY A 56 3.39 10.14 -0.84
C GLY A 56 4.77 9.88 -1.41
N THR A 57 5.25 8.66 -1.26
CA THR A 57 6.58 8.27 -1.74
C THR A 57 6.51 6.95 -2.50
N GLN A 58 7.47 6.77 -3.39
CA GLN A 58 7.58 5.52 -4.15
C GLN A 58 7.94 4.36 -3.24
N VAL A 59 7.29 3.24 -3.45
CA VAL A 59 7.60 1.96 -2.78
C VAL A 59 7.94 0.92 -3.84
N THR A 60 8.80 -0.02 -3.49
CA THR A 60 9.25 -1.07 -4.40
C THR A 60 8.51 -2.36 -4.11
N ALA A 61 7.88 -2.92 -5.14
CA ALA A 61 7.23 -4.22 -5.06
C ALA A 61 8.24 -5.35 -5.29
N THR A 62 8.13 -6.42 -4.51
CA THR A 62 8.91 -7.64 -4.69
C THR A 62 7.97 -8.81 -4.82
N VAL A 63 8.04 -9.53 -5.94
CA VAL A 63 7.22 -10.71 -6.22
C VAL A 63 8.05 -11.95 -5.95
N SER A 64 7.50 -12.88 -5.19
CA SER A 64 8.18 -14.14 -4.83
C SER A 64 7.20 -15.30 -4.88
N THR A 65 7.71 -16.50 -5.10
CA THR A 65 6.90 -17.72 -5.07
C THR A 65 7.57 -18.73 -4.15
N ALA A 66 6.77 -19.33 -3.28
CA ALA A 66 7.22 -20.42 -2.40
C ALA A 66 6.40 -21.67 -2.67
N THR A 67 7.07 -22.82 -2.75
CA THR A 67 6.41 -24.12 -2.85
C THR A 67 6.11 -24.63 -1.45
N THR A 68 4.88 -25.05 -1.26
CA THR A 68 4.40 -25.60 0.02
C THR A 68 3.97 -27.05 -0.16
N THR A 69 3.63 -27.71 0.94
CA THR A 69 3.11 -29.10 0.91
C THR A 69 1.85 -29.22 0.06
N ASN A 70 1.04 -28.17 0.00
CA ASN A 70 -0.25 -28.17 -0.69
C ASN A 70 -0.23 -27.40 -2.01
N GLY A 71 0.95 -27.04 -2.53
CA GLY A 71 1.07 -26.29 -3.78
C GLY A 71 2.05 -25.14 -3.67
N SER A 72 1.75 -24.06 -4.36
CA SER A 72 2.59 -22.86 -4.40
C SER A 72 1.82 -21.63 -3.96
N ILE A 73 2.52 -20.70 -3.31
CA ILE A 73 1.97 -19.39 -2.95
C ILE A 73 2.84 -18.33 -3.61
N THR A 74 2.24 -17.49 -4.43
CA THR A 74 2.90 -16.30 -4.98
C THR A 74 2.51 -15.10 -4.12
N TYR A 75 3.49 -14.33 -3.70
CA TYR A 75 3.26 -13.23 -2.79
C TYR A 75 4.05 -11.99 -3.19
N VAL A 76 3.51 -10.84 -2.80
CA VAL A 76 4.08 -9.53 -3.09
C VAL A 76 4.21 -8.77 -1.78
N ASN A 77 5.36 -8.16 -1.59
CA ASN A 77 5.55 -7.22 -0.51
C ASN A 77 6.15 -5.93 -1.05
N PHE A 78 6.10 -4.88 -0.24
CA PHE A 78 6.60 -3.57 -0.63
C PHE A 78 7.65 -3.11 0.37
N SER A 79 8.56 -2.24 -0.08
CA SER A 79 9.50 -1.57 0.82
C SER A 79 8.75 -0.74 1.85
N SER A 80 9.33 -0.58 3.04
CA SER A 80 8.74 0.19 4.14
C SER A 80 9.16 1.65 4.01
N PRO A 81 8.23 2.56 3.66
CA PRO A 81 8.57 3.98 3.55
C PRO A 81 8.62 4.66 4.90
N SER A 82 9.39 5.73 4.98
CA SER A 82 9.45 6.57 6.18
C SER A 82 9.59 8.05 5.81
N TRP A 83 9.11 8.89 6.72
CA TRP A 83 9.19 10.35 6.58
C TRP A 83 9.67 10.94 7.90
N THR A 84 10.45 12.00 7.80
CA THR A 84 10.98 12.72 8.96
C THR A 84 9.98 13.78 9.41
N GLY A 85 9.85 13.97 10.73
CA GLY A 85 9.04 15.02 11.32
C GLY A 85 7.75 14.54 11.96
N GLU A 86 6.89 15.48 12.31
CA GLU A 86 5.62 15.20 12.97
C GLU A 86 4.51 15.00 11.92
N ILE A 87 3.96 13.79 11.87
CA ILE A 87 2.91 13.40 10.93
C ILE A 87 1.87 12.61 11.70
N THR A 88 0.59 12.90 11.43
CA THR A 88 -0.53 12.10 11.95
C THR A 88 -1.25 11.45 10.78
N ALA A 89 -1.42 10.11 10.83
CA ALA A 89 -2.13 9.36 9.82
C ALA A 89 -2.94 8.23 10.47
N ARG A 90 -4.06 7.89 9.85
CA ARG A 90 -4.92 6.78 10.25
C ARG A 90 -4.73 5.56 9.34
N GLY A 91 -4.32 5.77 8.10
CA GLY A 91 -4.16 4.71 7.13
C GLY A 91 -3.32 5.14 5.95
N ALA A 92 -3.21 4.23 4.98
CA ALA A 92 -2.43 4.45 3.78
C ALA A 92 -3.07 3.78 2.57
N LEU A 93 -2.72 4.27 1.39
CA LEU A 93 -3.08 3.66 0.11
C LEU A 93 -1.82 3.38 -0.67
N ILE A 94 -1.66 2.13 -1.10
CA ILE A 94 -0.65 1.76 -2.10
C ILE A 94 -1.34 1.77 -3.46
N TYR A 95 -0.75 2.46 -4.42
CA TYR A 95 -1.38 2.67 -5.71
C TYR A 95 -0.36 2.82 -6.83
N LYS A 96 -0.81 2.52 -8.04
CA LYS A 96 -0.13 2.89 -9.29
C LYS A 96 -0.73 4.22 -9.75
N PRO A 97 0.08 5.22 -10.13
CA PRO A 97 -0.47 6.50 -10.60
C PRO A 97 -1.40 6.33 -11.80
N GLY A 98 -2.45 7.14 -11.84
CA GLY A 98 -3.45 7.13 -12.91
C GLY A 98 -4.76 6.49 -12.47
N ASP A 99 -5.69 6.35 -13.41
CA ASP A 99 -7.00 5.80 -13.16
C ASP A 99 -6.91 4.29 -12.87
N ASN A 100 -7.76 3.82 -11.96
CA ASN A 100 -7.88 2.41 -11.61
C ASN A 100 -6.57 1.78 -11.12
N GLY A 101 -5.71 2.58 -10.49
CA GLY A 101 -4.41 2.14 -10.01
C GLY A 101 -4.36 1.76 -8.53
N ALA A 102 -5.47 1.85 -7.79
CA ALA A 102 -5.47 1.51 -6.37
C ALA A 102 -5.17 0.02 -6.17
N VAL A 103 -4.23 -0.28 -5.28
CA VAL A 103 -3.78 -1.64 -4.99
C VAL A 103 -4.36 -2.12 -3.67
N CYS A 104 -4.01 -1.50 -2.57
CA CYS A 104 -4.54 -1.90 -1.27
C CYS A 104 -4.59 -0.72 -0.31
N VAL A 105 -5.52 -0.82 0.64
CA VAL A 105 -5.71 0.14 1.72
C VAL A 105 -5.18 -0.49 3.00
N LEU A 106 -4.32 0.24 3.71
CA LEU A 106 -3.80 -0.17 5.00
C LEU A 106 -4.50 0.64 6.08
N ASP A 107 -5.11 -0.06 7.04
CA ASP A 107 -5.76 0.57 8.19
C ASP A 107 -4.88 0.39 9.42
N PHE A 108 -4.43 1.49 10.00
CA PHE A 108 -3.58 1.44 11.20
C PHE A 108 -4.38 1.18 12.48
N GLY A 109 -5.69 1.13 12.40
CA GLY A 109 -6.58 0.86 13.53
C GLY A 109 -6.86 2.04 14.43
N ALA A 110 -6.01 3.05 14.42
CA ALA A 110 -6.16 4.28 15.19
C ALA A 110 -5.28 5.36 14.56
N ASP A 111 -5.49 6.62 14.95
CA ASP A 111 -4.60 7.69 14.54
C ASP A 111 -3.21 7.45 15.12
N LYS A 112 -2.20 7.50 14.27
CA LYS A 112 -0.79 7.35 14.65
C LYS A 112 -0.09 8.67 14.42
N THR A 113 0.65 9.14 15.42
CA THR A 113 1.39 10.40 15.33
C THR A 113 2.86 10.14 15.61
N SER A 114 3.73 10.63 14.73
CA SER A 114 5.17 10.62 14.96
C SER A 114 5.64 11.95 15.54
N THR A 115 6.76 11.92 16.24
CA THR A 115 7.46 13.13 16.65
C THR A 115 8.71 13.38 15.81
N ASN A 116 9.44 12.32 15.46
CA ASN A 116 10.68 12.41 14.69
C ASN A 116 10.62 11.71 13.35
N THR A 117 10.06 10.50 13.30
CA THR A 117 10.02 9.69 12.08
C THR A 117 8.71 8.90 12.04
N PHE A 118 8.01 8.98 10.92
CA PHE A 118 6.83 8.17 10.66
C PHE A 118 7.22 7.06 9.68
N THR A 119 7.12 5.80 10.11
CA THR A 119 7.45 4.64 9.27
C THR A 119 6.23 3.74 9.12
N VAL A 120 5.91 3.36 7.88
CA VAL A 120 4.94 2.31 7.61
C VAL A 120 5.71 1.01 7.48
N GLN A 121 5.66 0.20 8.54
CA GLN A 121 6.39 -1.06 8.60
C GLN A 121 5.61 -2.13 7.85
N MET A 122 6.14 -2.61 6.75
CA MET A 122 5.55 -3.72 6.00
C MET A 122 5.75 -5.04 6.76
N PRO A 123 4.85 -6.02 6.57
CA PRO A 123 5.05 -7.34 7.16
C PRO A 123 6.29 -8.03 6.58
N SER A 124 6.72 -9.11 7.19
CA SER A 124 7.85 -9.90 6.69
C SER A 124 7.56 -10.44 5.29
N ASN A 125 8.57 -10.44 4.43
CA ASN A 125 8.43 -10.90 3.05
C ASN A 125 8.53 -12.43 2.99
N THR A 126 7.49 -13.11 3.46
CA THR A 126 7.39 -14.57 3.50
C THR A 126 6.05 -15.03 2.92
N SER A 127 5.97 -16.31 2.59
CA SER A 127 4.74 -16.89 2.05
C SER A 127 3.56 -16.87 3.03
N THR A 128 3.81 -16.66 4.32
CA THR A 128 2.78 -16.62 5.36
C THR A 128 2.45 -15.22 5.84
N SER A 129 3.32 -14.24 5.61
CA SER A 129 3.21 -12.90 6.23
C SER A 129 3.16 -11.75 5.24
N ALA A 130 3.57 -11.94 3.98
CA ALA A 130 3.61 -10.88 2.98
C ALA A 130 2.28 -10.16 2.83
N LEU A 131 2.32 -8.91 2.39
CA LEU A 131 1.14 -8.05 2.32
C LEU A 131 0.05 -8.61 1.41
N LEU A 132 0.43 -9.12 0.25
CA LEU A 132 -0.50 -9.71 -0.72
C LEU A 132 -0.05 -11.14 -1.04
N ARG A 133 -1.00 -12.08 -1.03
CA ARG A 133 -0.72 -13.50 -1.29
C ARG A 133 -1.77 -14.08 -2.22
N LEU A 134 -1.30 -14.86 -3.19
CA LEU A 134 -2.14 -15.60 -4.12
C LEU A 134 -1.90 -17.09 -3.89
N ILE A 135 -2.92 -17.75 -3.44
CA ILE A 135 -2.86 -19.16 -3.05
C ILE A 135 -3.47 -20.04 -4.15
#